data_a4faecb4cec134988f2d64a91a41a786
#
_entry.id   a4faecb4cec134988f2d64a91a41a786
#
_cell.length_a   1.000
_cell.length_b   1.000
_cell.length_c   1.000
_cell.angle_alpha   90.00
_cell.angle_beta   90.00
_cell.angle_gamma   90.00
#
_symmetry.space_group_name_H-M   'P 1'
#
loop_
_entity.id
_entity.type
_entity.pdbx_description
1 polymer ?
#
loop_
_entity_poly.entity_id
_entity_poly.type
_entity_poly.pdbx_seq_one_letter_code
_entity_poly.pdbx_strand_id
1 'polypeptide(L)'
;MNDILPTPPPGVFDDEPSGWTRPHTPGVASARTINPELRSSPRMASSAPTVITGPVSPAMSETLTQRKREILKRCTDAAQQLGKPVLFGMTTSLILQSVPLPKDCDIDPAELHTVSDSHRTRIRAIVPPTTPHIWKPLSDAHNVRINKHVYALDLIHTWAQLAAHISLESLVILGDATLTAIARKPSLSGGRTADEIYQDFVRQVTELPKFNAKSKCMIALAFITPRV
;
A
#
# COMPACT_ATOMS: atom_id res chain seq x y z
N MET A 1 -23.59 -20.61 49.31
CA MET A 1 -22.25 -20.03 49.58
C MET A 1 -21.90 -19.21 48.40
N ASN A 2 -22.08 -17.90 48.55
CA ASN A 2 -21.86 -16.91 47.50
C ASN A 2 -20.49 -16.27 47.72
N ASP A 3 -19.52 -16.61 46.88
CA ASP A 3 -18.21 -15.91 46.90
C ASP A 3 -18.31 -14.64 46.10
N ILE A 4 -18.25 -13.51 46.83
CA ILE A 4 -18.18 -12.17 46.31
C ILE A 4 -16.73 -11.84 46.04
N LEU A 5 -16.40 -11.61 44.76
CA LEU A 5 -15.08 -11.11 44.35
C LEU A 5 -14.95 -9.59 44.70
N PRO A 6 -13.78 -9.16 45.19
CA PRO A 6 -13.57 -7.76 45.56
C PRO A 6 -13.35 -6.86 44.38
N THR A 7 -13.95 -5.69 44.45
CA THR A 7 -13.83 -4.55 43.52
C THR A 7 -12.43 -3.91 43.65
N PRO A 8 -11.74 -3.57 42.54
CA PRO A 8 -10.50 -2.80 42.63
C PRO A 8 -10.75 -1.32 42.93
N PRO A 9 -9.79 -0.62 43.58
CA PRO A 9 -9.92 0.76 43.92
C PRO A 9 -9.75 1.72 42.74
N PRO A 10 -10.29 2.95 42.79
CA PRO A 10 -10.11 3.94 41.73
C PRO A 10 -8.70 4.53 41.80
N GLY A 11 -7.94 4.34 40.75
CA GLY A 11 -6.64 4.95 40.55
C GLY A 11 -6.76 6.28 39.84
N VAL A 12 -6.28 7.29 40.52
CA VAL A 12 -6.01 8.67 40.10
C VAL A 12 -4.97 8.64 38.97
N PHE A 13 -5.26 9.27 37.84
CA PHE A 13 -4.28 9.68 36.84
C PHE A 13 -4.49 11.14 36.49
N ASP A 14 -3.88 11.99 37.31
CA ASP A 14 -3.40 13.30 36.91
C ASP A 14 -1.96 13.13 36.43
N ASP A 15 -1.69 13.56 35.18
CA ASP A 15 -0.45 14.18 34.78
C ASP A 15 -0.50 14.50 33.28
N GLU A 16 -0.89 15.75 33.00
CA GLU A 16 -0.57 16.39 31.72
C GLU A 16 0.85 16.99 31.79
N PRO A 17 1.71 16.78 30.79
CA PRO A 17 2.81 17.70 30.56
C PRO A 17 2.43 18.72 29.50
N SER A 18 2.10 19.91 29.95
CA SER A 18 2.16 21.17 29.22
C SER A 18 3.59 21.43 28.73
N GLY A 19 3.77 21.75 27.44
CA GLY A 19 5.02 22.35 26.99
C GLY A 19 5.36 22.16 25.53
N TRP A 20 4.57 22.73 24.60
CA TRP A 20 5.05 23.01 23.26
C TRP A 20 4.99 24.50 22.99
N THR A 21 6.11 25.17 23.21
CA THR A 21 6.39 26.56 22.79
C THR A 21 6.57 26.59 21.28
N ARG A 22 5.77 27.42 20.62
CA ARG A 22 5.95 27.78 19.20
C ARG A 22 7.22 28.61 19.03
N PRO A 23 8.05 28.37 18.01
CA PRO A 23 9.07 29.32 17.62
C PRO A 23 8.48 30.47 16.79
N HIS A 24 8.87 31.67 17.20
CA HIS A 24 8.57 32.95 16.58
C HIS A 24 9.19 33.06 15.18
N THR A 25 8.41 33.59 14.26
CA THR A 25 8.87 34.14 12.98
C THR A 25 9.40 35.56 13.20
N PRO A 26 10.54 35.94 12.63
CA PRO A 26 10.80 37.34 12.31
C PRO A 26 10.65 37.55 10.80
N GLY A 27 9.78 38.48 10.45
CA GLY A 27 9.73 39.05 9.12
C GLY A 27 10.95 39.93 8.87
N VAL A 28 11.24 40.19 7.62
CA VAL A 28 11.54 41.52 7.08
C VAL A 28 11.53 41.45 5.55
N ALA A 29 10.85 42.44 5.01
CA ALA A 29 10.74 42.77 3.60
C ALA A 29 12.10 43.12 2.96
N SER A 30 12.25 42.83 1.69
CA SER A 30 13.03 43.66 0.81
C SER A 30 12.50 43.59 -0.62
N ALA A 31 11.96 44.72 -1.04
CA ALA A 31 11.60 45.03 -2.41
C ALA A 31 12.88 45.12 -3.25
N ARG A 32 12.91 44.50 -4.42
CA ARG A 32 13.81 44.89 -5.51
C ARG A 32 13.10 44.77 -6.88
N THR A 33 12.78 45.92 -7.37
CA THR A 33 12.98 46.50 -8.70
C THR A 33 12.72 45.57 -9.88
N ILE A 34 11.64 45.93 -10.56
CA ILE A 34 11.23 45.57 -11.92
C ILE A 34 12.24 46.07 -12.92
N ASN A 35 12.73 45.20 -13.78
CA ASN A 35 13.38 45.60 -15.01
C ASN A 35 12.61 44.96 -16.19
N PRO A 36 12.01 45.76 -17.09
CA PRO A 36 11.34 45.27 -18.28
C PRO A 36 12.24 45.45 -19.49
N GLU A 37 12.82 44.40 -20.02
CA GLU A 37 13.24 44.41 -21.41
C GLU A 37 13.38 43.05 -22.07
N LEU A 38 12.82 43.00 -23.26
CA LEU A 38 13.10 42.22 -24.47
C LEU A 38 12.68 40.73 -24.53
N ARG A 39 11.54 40.54 -25.18
CA ARG A 39 11.39 39.95 -26.54
C ARG A 39 12.27 38.76 -26.85
N SER A 40 11.63 37.60 -26.86
CA SER A 40 11.49 36.74 -28.05
C SER A 40 10.85 35.42 -27.62
N SER A 41 9.68 35.17 -28.12
CA SER A 41 8.97 33.90 -27.99
C SER A 41 9.66 32.81 -28.82
N PRO A 42 10.01 31.68 -28.27
CA PRO A 42 10.04 30.47 -29.05
C PRO A 42 8.68 29.78 -28.92
N ARG A 43 8.12 29.52 -30.07
CA ARG A 43 6.94 28.67 -30.30
C ARG A 43 7.06 27.42 -29.47
N MET A 44 6.19 27.28 -28.46
CA MET A 44 6.00 26.04 -27.74
C MET A 44 5.43 25.01 -28.71
N ALA A 45 6.26 24.10 -29.13
CA ALA A 45 5.80 22.86 -29.77
C ALA A 45 4.97 22.13 -28.74
N SER A 46 3.69 22.00 -28.98
CA SER A 46 2.74 21.17 -28.25
C SER A 46 3.18 19.72 -28.44
N SER A 47 4.00 19.21 -27.54
CA SER A 47 4.21 17.78 -27.42
C SER A 47 3.02 17.21 -26.65
N ALA A 48 2.08 16.65 -27.39
CA ALA A 48 1.04 15.81 -26.82
C ALA A 48 1.70 14.71 -25.97
N PRO A 49 1.15 14.38 -24.78
CA PRO A 49 1.67 13.29 -24.00
C PRO A 49 1.54 11.99 -24.80
N THR A 50 2.66 11.40 -25.15
CA THR A 50 2.71 10.08 -25.79
C THR A 50 2.22 9.07 -24.76
N VAL A 51 0.96 8.67 -24.89
CA VAL A 51 0.38 7.55 -24.13
C VAL A 51 1.13 6.30 -24.59
N ILE A 52 2.04 5.82 -23.75
CA ILE A 52 2.73 4.55 -23.97
C ILE A 52 1.74 3.42 -23.65
N THR A 53 0.85 3.14 -24.58
CA THR A 53 0.01 1.95 -24.61
C THR A 53 0.77 0.87 -25.37
N GLY A 54 1.91 0.44 -24.83
CA GLY A 54 2.67 -0.67 -25.40
C GLY A 54 2.47 -1.95 -24.58
N PRO A 55 2.47 -3.13 -25.20
CA PRO A 55 2.55 -4.39 -24.48
C PRO A 55 3.79 -4.37 -23.57
N VAL A 56 3.64 -4.88 -22.35
CA VAL A 56 4.76 -5.02 -21.40
C VAL A 56 5.92 -5.69 -22.12
N SER A 57 7.08 -5.02 -22.17
CA SER A 57 8.27 -5.56 -22.82
C SER A 57 8.57 -6.96 -22.28
N PRO A 58 8.92 -7.95 -23.14
CA PRO A 58 9.29 -9.30 -22.71
C PRO A 58 10.33 -9.31 -21.59
N ALA A 59 11.32 -8.42 -21.65
CA ALA A 59 12.35 -8.27 -20.62
C ALA A 59 11.78 -7.86 -19.26
N MET A 60 10.76 -6.98 -19.23
CA MET A 60 10.10 -6.56 -17.98
C MET A 60 9.28 -7.71 -17.38
N SER A 61 8.60 -8.47 -18.20
CA SER A 61 7.83 -9.65 -17.76
C SER A 61 8.75 -10.73 -17.17
N GLU A 62 9.90 -10.97 -17.79
CA GLU A 62 10.89 -11.93 -17.29
C GLU A 62 11.48 -11.48 -15.93
N THR A 63 11.80 -10.20 -15.79
CA THR A 63 12.29 -9.63 -14.53
C THR A 63 11.26 -9.76 -13.40
N LEU A 64 9.99 -9.48 -13.65
CA LEU A 64 8.91 -9.66 -12.68
C LEU A 64 8.75 -11.13 -12.26
N THR A 65 8.83 -12.04 -13.22
CA THR A 65 8.72 -13.47 -12.98
C THR A 65 9.89 -13.99 -12.15
N GLN A 66 11.11 -13.56 -12.45
CA GLN A 66 12.31 -13.93 -11.71
C GLN A 66 12.23 -13.41 -10.26
N ARG A 67 11.88 -12.14 -10.08
CA ARG A 67 11.71 -11.52 -8.76
C ARG A 67 10.63 -12.22 -7.93
N LYS A 68 9.52 -12.59 -8.55
CA LYS A 68 8.46 -13.35 -7.88
C LYS A 68 8.95 -14.70 -7.39
N ARG A 69 9.72 -15.45 -8.20
CA ARG A 69 10.27 -16.77 -7.81
C ARG A 69 11.18 -16.64 -6.60
N GLU A 70 12.04 -15.64 -6.60
CA GLU A 70 12.98 -15.38 -5.51
C GLU A 70 12.26 -15.03 -4.20
N ILE A 71 11.33 -14.07 -4.25
CA ILE A 71 10.54 -13.69 -3.08
C ILE A 71 9.67 -14.85 -2.58
N LEU A 72 9.05 -15.61 -3.50
CA LEU A 72 8.24 -16.78 -3.11
C LEU A 72 9.07 -17.83 -2.38
N LYS A 73 10.31 -18.09 -2.82
CA LYS A 73 11.23 -19.00 -2.12
C LYS A 73 11.49 -18.50 -0.70
N ARG A 74 11.89 -17.25 -0.54
CA ARG A 74 12.17 -16.65 0.78
C ARG A 74 10.94 -16.64 1.69
N CYS A 75 9.74 -16.35 1.15
CA CYS A 75 8.49 -16.44 1.92
C CYS A 75 8.20 -17.87 2.38
N THR A 76 8.48 -18.85 1.53
CA THR A 76 8.29 -20.28 1.87
C THR A 76 9.27 -20.71 2.97
N ASP A 77 10.53 -20.32 2.87
CA ASP A 77 11.56 -20.60 3.86
C ASP A 77 11.17 -20.00 5.25
N ALA A 78 10.71 -18.73 5.26
CA ALA A 78 10.22 -18.08 6.47
C ALA A 78 9.02 -18.81 7.11
N ALA A 79 8.05 -19.21 6.28
CA ALA A 79 6.87 -19.93 6.74
C ALA A 79 7.19 -21.33 7.27
N GLN A 80 8.13 -22.03 6.63
CA GLN A 80 8.62 -23.34 7.09
C GLN A 80 9.34 -23.23 8.42
N GLN A 81 10.21 -22.23 8.61
CA GLN A 81 10.86 -21.97 9.90
C GLN A 81 9.85 -21.73 11.02
N LEU A 82 8.75 -21.05 10.72
CA LEU A 82 7.69 -20.78 11.70
C LEU A 82 6.74 -21.97 11.93
N GLY A 83 6.83 -23.01 11.10
CA GLY A 83 5.97 -24.21 11.18
C GLY A 83 4.48 -23.94 10.92
N LYS A 84 4.14 -22.80 10.32
CA LYS A 84 2.75 -22.40 10.07
C LYS A 84 2.61 -21.55 8.78
N PRO A 85 1.41 -21.48 8.19
CA PRO A 85 1.13 -20.54 7.09
C PRO A 85 1.36 -19.09 7.52
N VAL A 86 1.89 -18.27 6.60
CA VAL A 86 2.20 -16.87 6.85
C VAL A 86 1.53 -16.00 5.80
N LEU A 87 0.91 -14.91 6.26
CA LEU A 87 0.33 -13.88 5.42
C LEU A 87 1.34 -12.75 5.20
N PHE A 88 1.60 -12.43 3.93
CA PHE A 88 2.47 -11.34 3.52
C PHE A 88 1.66 -10.19 2.92
N GLY A 89 2.09 -8.95 3.21
CA GLY A 89 1.48 -7.71 2.71
C GLY A 89 2.48 -6.76 2.08
N MET A 90 2.13 -5.51 1.99
CA MET A 90 2.99 -4.43 1.50
C MET A 90 3.61 -4.77 0.12
N THR A 91 4.89 -4.41 -0.11
CA THR A 91 5.64 -4.71 -1.34
C THR A 91 5.76 -6.21 -1.60
N THR A 92 5.86 -7.04 -0.56
CA THR A 92 5.92 -8.51 -0.71
C THR A 92 4.65 -9.07 -1.36
N SER A 93 3.47 -8.59 -0.95
CA SER A 93 2.20 -9.01 -1.56
C SER A 93 2.10 -8.62 -3.03
N LEU A 94 2.52 -7.40 -3.41
CA LEU A 94 2.54 -6.97 -4.82
C LEU A 94 3.42 -7.90 -5.69
N ILE A 95 4.63 -8.21 -5.20
CA ILE A 95 5.57 -9.09 -5.92
C ILE A 95 4.98 -10.50 -6.09
N LEU A 96 4.42 -11.08 -5.02
CA LEU A 96 3.78 -12.40 -5.04
C LEU A 96 2.62 -12.46 -6.03
N GLN A 97 1.92 -11.35 -6.23
CA GLN A 97 0.80 -11.24 -7.15
C GLN A 97 1.17 -10.69 -8.53
N SER A 98 2.46 -10.45 -8.79
CA SER A 98 3.01 -9.96 -10.07
C SER A 98 2.51 -8.56 -10.45
N VAL A 99 2.32 -7.71 -9.45
CA VAL A 99 2.01 -6.28 -9.63
C VAL A 99 3.30 -5.48 -9.56
N PRO A 100 3.54 -4.52 -10.47
CA PRO A 100 4.71 -3.65 -10.44
C PRO A 100 4.79 -2.84 -9.15
N LEU A 101 6.00 -2.60 -8.67
CA LEU A 101 6.24 -1.78 -7.49
C LEU A 101 6.30 -0.30 -7.86
N PRO A 102 5.71 0.59 -7.02
CA PRO A 102 5.93 2.02 -7.13
C PRO A 102 7.41 2.37 -6.96
N LYS A 103 7.89 3.36 -7.73
CA LYS A 103 9.31 3.76 -7.70
C LYS A 103 9.68 4.59 -6.46
N ASP A 104 8.70 5.31 -5.91
CA ASP A 104 8.83 6.23 -4.77
C ASP A 104 8.37 5.63 -3.44
N CYS A 105 8.24 4.30 -3.39
CA CYS A 105 7.86 3.61 -2.16
C CYS A 105 9.01 3.65 -1.15
N ASP A 106 8.74 4.11 0.06
CA ASP A 106 9.72 4.14 1.17
C ASP A 106 9.90 2.77 1.86
N ILE A 107 9.11 1.78 1.47
CA ILE A 107 9.22 0.40 1.95
C ILE A 107 10.24 -0.36 1.11
N ASP A 108 11.26 -0.93 1.75
CA ASP A 108 12.28 -1.72 1.05
C ASP A 108 11.68 -3.00 0.46
N PRO A 109 11.67 -3.13 -0.88
CA PRO A 109 11.13 -4.32 -1.53
C PRO A 109 12.02 -5.56 -1.41
N ALA A 110 13.23 -5.44 -0.84
CA ALA A 110 14.09 -6.58 -0.54
C ALA A 110 13.71 -7.23 0.80
N GLU A 111 13.02 -6.52 1.69
CA GLU A 111 12.49 -7.09 2.93
C GLU A 111 11.22 -7.90 2.69
N LEU A 112 10.97 -8.87 3.58
CA LEU A 112 9.72 -9.61 3.62
C LEU A 112 8.78 -8.96 4.64
N HIS A 113 7.59 -8.60 4.22
CA HIS A 113 6.60 -7.90 5.05
C HIS A 113 5.45 -8.84 5.41
N THR A 114 5.31 -9.18 6.69
CA THR A 114 4.19 -9.98 7.21
C THR A 114 3.06 -9.07 7.70
N VAL A 115 1.83 -9.58 7.67
CA VAL A 115 0.65 -8.83 8.11
C VAL A 115 -0.09 -9.61 9.18
N SER A 116 -0.58 -8.88 10.18
CA SER A 116 -1.40 -9.39 11.27
C SER A 116 -2.49 -8.36 11.62
N ASP A 117 -3.58 -8.80 12.21
CA ASP A 117 -4.69 -7.96 12.66
C ASP A 117 -4.33 -7.15 13.92
N SER A 118 -3.45 -7.68 14.76
CA SER A 118 -3.11 -7.12 16.06
C SER A 118 -1.63 -7.31 16.43
N HIS A 119 -1.20 -6.61 17.46
CA HIS A 119 0.15 -6.76 18.02
C HIS A 119 0.40 -8.13 18.64
N ARG A 120 -0.66 -8.83 19.10
CA ARG A 120 -0.55 -10.15 19.73
C ARG A 120 -0.27 -11.25 18.71
N THR A 121 -0.77 -11.08 17.49
CA THR A 121 -0.64 -12.03 16.39
C THR A 121 0.55 -11.75 15.48
N ARG A 122 1.40 -10.76 15.82
CA ARG A 122 2.58 -10.40 15.05
C ARG A 122 3.45 -11.61 14.73
N ILE A 123 3.80 -11.72 13.45
CA ILE A 123 4.65 -12.79 12.95
C ILE A 123 6.01 -12.21 12.59
N ARG A 124 7.06 -12.75 13.20
CA ARG A 124 8.45 -12.44 12.86
C ARG A 124 9.21 -13.74 12.61
N ALA A 125 9.78 -13.88 11.43
CA ALA A 125 10.81 -14.87 11.16
C ALA A 125 12.19 -14.22 11.34
N ILE A 126 13.17 -15.06 11.71
CA ILE A 126 14.55 -14.62 11.90
C ILE A 126 15.36 -14.86 10.63
N VAL A 127 15.11 -15.99 9.94
CA VAL A 127 15.83 -16.39 8.73
C VAL A 127 14.86 -16.98 7.71
N PRO A 128 14.60 -16.28 6.58
CA PRO A 128 14.95 -14.89 6.33
C PRO A 128 14.18 -13.93 7.25
N PRO A 129 14.73 -12.75 7.55
CA PRO A 129 14.09 -11.78 8.44
C PRO A 129 12.81 -11.23 7.81
N THR A 130 11.80 -10.97 8.67
CA THR A 130 10.53 -10.38 8.25
C THR A 130 10.19 -9.15 9.08
N THR A 131 9.63 -8.14 8.43
CA THR A 131 9.14 -6.92 9.06
C THR A 131 7.60 -7.01 9.23
N PRO A 132 7.09 -7.04 10.48
CA PRO A 132 5.67 -7.20 10.74
C PRO A 132 4.90 -5.88 10.67
N HIS A 133 3.77 -5.90 9.98
CA HIS A 133 2.81 -4.80 9.90
C HIS A 133 1.49 -5.18 10.56
N ILE A 134 0.82 -4.18 11.15
CA ILE A 134 -0.52 -4.35 11.71
C ILE A 134 -1.53 -3.75 10.74
N TRP A 135 -2.50 -4.56 10.35
CA TRP A 135 -3.61 -4.16 9.50
C TRP A 135 -4.93 -4.53 10.15
N LYS A 136 -5.51 -3.60 10.91
CA LYS A 136 -6.74 -3.84 11.69
C LYS A 136 -7.94 -4.30 10.86
N PRO A 137 -8.12 -3.85 9.59
CA PRO A 137 -9.22 -4.33 8.75
C PRO A 137 -9.08 -5.76 8.24
N LEU A 138 -8.02 -6.48 8.65
CA LEU A 138 -7.74 -7.84 8.19
C LEU A 138 -8.87 -8.81 8.57
N SER A 139 -9.27 -9.63 7.59
CA SER A 139 -10.08 -10.84 7.79
C SER A 139 -9.55 -11.97 6.89
N ASP A 140 -9.96 -13.20 7.16
CA ASP A 140 -9.53 -14.37 6.36
C ASP A 140 -9.98 -14.30 4.89
N ALA A 141 -11.06 -13.57 4.61
CA ALA A 141 -11.55 -13.35 3.24
C ALA A 141 -10.55 -12.59 2.36
N HIS A 142 -9.61 -11.85 2.97
CA HIS A 142 -8.59 -11.06 2.26
C HIS A 142 -7.29 -11.85 2.01
N ASN A 143 -7.26 -13.15 2.35
CA ASN A 143 -6.09 -13.99 2.21
C ASN A 143 -6.08 -14.70 0.86
N VAL A 144 -5.21 -14.26 -0.04
CA VAL A 144 -4.98 -14.90 -1.34
C VAL A 144 -3.94 -16.01 -1.18
N ARG A 145 -4.34 -17.26 -1.39
CA ARG A 145 -3.43 -18.41 -1.30
C ARG A 145 -2.47 -18.43 -2.49
N ILE A 146 -1.17 -18.38 -2.21
CA ILE A 146 -0.10 -18.50 -3.20
C ILE A 146 0.39 -19.95 -3.29
N ASN A 147 0.66 -20.56 -2.12
CA ASN A 147 0.97 -21.99 -2.00
C ASN A 147 0.48 -22.56 -0.65
N LYS A 148 0.96 -23.73 -0.24
CA LYS A 148 0.56 -24.39 1.01
C LYS A 148 0.89 -23.56 2.27
N HIS A 149 1.98 -22.80 2.23
CA HIS A 149 2.54 -22.10 3.40
C HIS A 149 2.49 -20.56 3.26
N VAL A 150 2.28 -20.04 2.07
CA VAL A 150 2.37 -18.61 1.74
C VAL A 150 1.02 -18.09 1.30
N TYR A 151 0.57 -17.05 1.99
CA TYR A 151 -0.59 -16.26 1.63
C TYR A 151 -0.16 -14.81 1.35
N ALA A 152 -0.80 -14.18 0.41
CA ALA A 152 -0.66 -12.74 0.15
C ALA A 152 -1.94 -12.04 0.58
N LEU A 153 -1.82 -10.85 1.15
CA LEU A 153 -2.96 -9.96 1.33
C LEU A 153 -3.52 -9.61 -0.05
N ASP A 154 -4.83 -9.56 -0.21
CA ASP A 154 -5.42 -9.20 -1.49
C ASP A 154 -4.94 -7.83 -2.00
N LEU A 155 -5.13 -7.58 -3.28
CA LEU A 155 -4.56 -6.41 -3.93
C LEU A 155 -5.20 -5.09 -3.47
N ILE A 156 -6.49 -5.09 -3.10
CA ILE A 156 -7.20 -3.88 -2.67
C ILE A 156 -6.69 -3.44 -1.29
N HIS A 157 -6.58 -4.37 -0.34
CA HIS A 157 -6.03 -4.08 0.98
C HIS A 157 -4.54 -3.76 0.93
N THR A 158 -3.78 -4.42 0.05
CA THR A 158 -2.35 -4.12 -0.18
C THR A 158 -2.16 -2.71 -0.73
N TRP A 159 -3.00 -2.28 -1.69
CA TRP A 159 -3.02 -0.92 -2.21
C TRP A 159 -3.31 0.10 -1.11
N ALA A 160 -4.32 -0.17 -0.27
CA ALA A 160 -4.67 0.70 0.86
C ALA A 160 -3.54 0.79 1.92
N GLN A 161 -2.84 -0.33 2.20
CA GLN A 161 -1.68 -0.33 3.10
C GLN A 161 -0.55 0.58 2.60
N LEU A 162 -0.27 0.53 1.29
CA LEU A 162 0.82 1.27 0.67
C LEU A 162 0.52 2.77 0.53
N ALA A 163 -0.72 3.21 0.69
CA ALA A 163 -1.09 4.61 0.54
C ALA A 163 -0.32 5.57 1.44
N ALA A 164 0.13 5.12 2.62
CA ALA A 164 0.95 5.93 3.52
C ALA A 164 2.42 6.06 3.06
N HIS A 165 2.87 5.21 2.15
CA HIS A 165 4.27 4.96 1.81
C HIS A 165 4.66 5.39 0.40
N ILE A 166 3.73 5.93 -0.39
CA ILE A 166 3.95 6.37 -1.77
C ILE A 166 3.26 7.71 -2.01
N SER A 167 3.61 8.43 -3.07
CA SER A 167 2.93 9.67 -3.48
C SER A 167 1.48 9.41 -3.91
N LEU A 168 0.68 10.46 -4.04
CA LEU A 168 -0.68 10.36 -4.58
C LEU A 168 -0.66 9.87 -6.04
N GLU A 169 0.27 10.38 -6.83
CA GLU A 169 0.45 10.00 -8.24
C GLU A 169 0.78 8.50 -8.38
N SER A 170 1.76 8.02 -7.59
CA SER A 170 2.09 6.59 -7.56
C SER A 170 0.96 5.73 -7.05
N LEU A 171 0.13 6.23 -6.14
CA LEU A 171 -1.04 5.52 -5.63
C LEU A 171 -2.11 5.34 -6.72
N VAL A 172 -2.33 6.36 -7.58
CA VAL A 172 -3.22 6.27 -8.74
C VAL A 172 -2.68 5.23 -9.74
N ILE A 173 -1.39 5.32 -10.11
CA ILE A 173 -0.76 4.37 -11.03
C ILE A 173 -0.83 2.92 -10.49
N LEU A 174 -0.59 2.74 -9.19
CA LEU A 174 -0.72 1.44 -8.54
C LEU A 174 -2.18 0.95 -8.54
N GLY A 175 -3.14 1.85 -8.43
CA GLY A 175 -4.57 1.54 -8.52
C GLY A 175 -4.93 0.99 -9.90
N ASP A 176 -4.51 1.65 -10.98
CA ASP A 176 -4.69 1.18 -12.36
C ASP A 176 -4.04 -0.20 -12.58
N ALA A 177 -2.82 -0.39 -12.07
CA ALA A 177 -2.12 -1.68 -12.15
C ALA A 177 -2.85 -2.77 -11.35
N THR A 178 -3.41 -2.43 -10.20
CA THR A 178 -4.21 -3.32 -9.35
C THR A 178 -5.48 -3.78 -10.07
N LEU A 179 -6.25 -2.86 -10.65
CA LEU A 179 -7.46 -3.18 -11.43
C LEU A 179 -7.12 -4.11 -12.60
N THR A 180 -6.06 -3.76 -13.36
CA THR A 180 -5.58 -4.58 -14.47
C THR A 180 -5.19 -6.00 -14.00
N ALA A 181 -4.52 -6.12 -12.86
CA ALA A 181 -4.12 -7.41 -12.32
C ALA A 181 -5.32 -8.26 -11.87
N ILE A 182 -6.36 -7.64 -11.32
CA ILE A 182 -7.61 -8.31 -10.94
C ILE A 182 -8.35 -8.77 -12.20
N ALA A 183 -8.52 -7.90 -13.18
CA ALA A 183 -9.25 -8.19 -14.42
C ALA A 183 -8.62 -9.34 -15.23
N ARG A 184 -7.28 -9.39 -15.28
CA ARG A 184 -6.54 -10.44 -16.01
C ARG A 184 -6.57 -11.81 -15.36
N LYS A 185 -6.95 -11.93 -14.10
CA LYS A 185 -7.01 -13.22 -13.39
C LYS A 185 -8.45 -13.72 -13.29
N PRO A 186 -8.86 -14.75 -14.03
CA PRO A 186 -10.23 -15.27 -14.00
C PRO A 186 -10.71 -15.63 -12.58
N SER A 187 -9.82 -16.12 -11.72
CA SER A 187 -10.12 -16.43 -10.32
C SER A 187 -10.42 -15.19 -9.45
N LEU A 188 -9.97 -14.00 -9.86
CA LEU A 188 -10.22 -12.74 -9.15
C LEU A 188 -11.31 -11.92 -9.82
N SER A 189 -11.36 -11.90 -11.15
CA SER A 189 -12.38 -11.17 -11.90
C SER A 189 -13.76 -11.82 -11.77
N GLY A 190 -13.82 -13.15 -11.69
CA GLY A 190 -15.10 -13.88 -11.62
C GLY A 190 -16.03 -13.60 -12.81
N GLY A 191 -15.48 -13.22 -13.96
CA GLY A 191 -16.25 -12.83 -15.15
C GLY A 191 -16.82 -11.40 -15.11
N ARG A 192 -16.45 -10.58 -14.10
CA ARG A 192 -16.87 -9.19 -13.97
C ARG A 192 -16.22 -8.30 -15.02
N THR A 193 -16.93 -7.28 -15.47
CA THR A 193 -16.43 -6.22 -16.33
C THR A 193 -15.43 -5.32 -15.58
N ALA A 194 -14.66 -4.51 -16.33
CA ALA A 194 -13.74 -3.53 -15.75
C ALA A 194 -14.45 -2.55 -14.81
N ASP A 195 -15.63 -2.08 -15.21
CA ASP A 195 -16.42 -1.15 -14.40
C ASP A 195 -16.93 -1.81 -13.11
N GLU A 196 -17.39 -3.05 -13.16
CA GLU A 196 -17.83 -3.79 -11.97
C GLU A 196 -16.66 -4.02 -10.99
N ILE A 197 -15.48 -4.34 -11.51
CA ILE A 197 -14.27 -4.49 -10.68
C ILE A 197 -13.90 -3.15 -10.05
N TYR A 198 -13.98 -2.04 -10.80
CA TYR A 198 -13.71 -0.70 -10.27
C TYR A 198 -14.72 -0.30 -9.20
N GLN A 199 -16.01 -0.50 -9.44
CA GLN A 199 -17.05 -0.20 -8.45
C GLN A 199 -16.87 -1.01 -7.17
N ASP A 200 -16.52 -2.28 -7.30
CA ASP A 200 -16.20 -3.14 -6.15
C ASP A 200 -14.96 -2.64 -5.40
N PHE A 201 -13.92 -2.20 -6.10
CA PHE A 201 -12.74 -1.59 -5.51
C PHE A 201 -13.09 -0.32 -4.71
N VAL A 202 -13.84 0.61 -5.32
CA VAL A 202 -14.30 1.83 -4.65
C VAL A 202 -15.11 1.50 -3.40
N ARG A 203 -16.06 0.56 -3.52
CA ARG A 203 -16.91 0.13 -2.41
C ARG A 203 -16.07 -0.43 -1.26
N GLN A 204 -15.18 -1.38 -1.52
CA GLN A 204 -14.35 -2.00 -0.50
C GLN A 204 -13.48 -0.98 0.22
N VAL A 205 -12.80 -0.08 -0.50
CA VAL A 205 -11.95 0.96 0.14
C VAL A 205 -12.78 1.94 0.96
N THR A 206 -13.98 2.30 0.50
CA THR A 206 -14.89 3.21 1.22
C THR A 206 -15.38 2.60 2.53
N GLU A 207 -15.72 1.31 2.51
CA GLU A 207 -16.22 0.56 3.67
C GLU A 207 -15.12 0.24 4.70
N LEU A 208 -13.83 0.29 4.32
CA LEU A 208 -12.75 0.10 5.27
C LEU A 208 -12.89 1.05 6.47
N PRO A 209 -12.64 0.58 7.70
CA PRO A 209 -12.58 1.44 8.87
C PRO A 209 -11.47 2.50 8.72
N LYS A 210 -11.39 3.45 9.65
CA LYS A 210 -10.33 4.47 9.63
C LYS A 210 -8.94 3.81 9.71
N PHE A 211 -8.07 4.15 8.76
CA PHE A 211 -6.66 3.76 8.73
C PHE A 211 -5.79 4.93 8.27
N ASN A 212 -4.46 4.80 8.41
CA ASN A 212 -3.53 5.83 7.96
C ASN A 212 -3.62 6.00 6.44
N ALA A 213 -3.69 7.28 6.00
CA ALA A 213 -3.83 7.67 4.59
C ALA A 213 -5.16 7.29 3.90
N LYS A 214 -6.25 6.94 4.63
CA LYS A 214 -7.56 6.68 4.02
C LYS A 214 -8.04 7.85 3.15
N SER A 215 -7.86 9.10 3.58
CA SER A 215 -8.23 10.29 2.80
C SER A 215 -7.48 10.35 1.47
N LYS A 216 -6.20 9.97 1.44
CA LYS A 216 -5.39 9.88 0.22
C LYS A 216 -5.92 8.80 -0.73
N CYS A 217 -6.34 7.65 -0.20
CA CYS A 217 -7.02 6.61 -0.99
C CYS A 217 -8.29 7.16 -1.65
N MET A 218 -9.14 7.86 -0.89
CA MET A 218 -10.38 8.44 -1.43
C MET A 218 -10.12 9.45 -2.55
N ILE A 219 -9.06 10.26 -2.43
CA ILE A 219 -8.65 11.19 -3.49
C ILE A 219 -8.16 10.40 -4.72
N ALA A 220 -7.28 9.40 -4.51
CA ALA A 220 -6.72 8.60 -5.59
C ALA A 220 -7.79 7.87 -6.41
N LEU A 221 -8.84 7.33 -5.77
CA LEU A 221 -9.94 6.64 -6.44
C LEU A 221 -10.62 7.51 -7.50
N ALA A 222 -10.71 8.82 -7.31
CA ALA A 222 -11.31 9.73 -8.29
C ALA A 222 -10.50 9.86 -9.60
N PHE A 223 -9.23 9.47 -9.60
CA PHE A 223 -8.33 9.55 -10.75
C PHE A 223 -8.01 8.19 -11.39
N ILE A 224 -8.33 7.11 -10.71
CA ILE A 224 -8.17 5.75 -11.25
C ILE A 224 -9.20 5.54 -12.36
N THR A 225 -8.75 5.06 -13.51
CA THR A 225 -9.62 4.83 -14.68
C THR A 225 -9.68 3.34 -14.99
N PRO A 226 -10.88 2.73 -15.03
CA PRO A 226 -11.02 1.34 -15.45
C PRO A 226 -10.68 1.21 -16.95
N ARG A 227 -9.44 0.83 -17.23
CA ARG A 227 -8.96 0.53 -18.59
C ARG A 227 -8.58 -0.93 -18.66
N VAL A 228 -9.41 -1.73 -19.33
CA VAL A 228 -9.12 -3.15 -19.63
C VAL A 228 -9.38 -3.42 -21.09
#